data_3ae4a226615a357cb54eb76f99108400
#
_entry.id   3ae4a226615a357cb54eb76f99108400
#
_cell.length_a   1.000
_cell.length_b   1.000
_cell.length_c   1.000
_cell.angle_alpha   90.00
_cell.angle_beta   90.00
_cell.angle_gamma   90.00
#
_symmetry.space_group_name_H-M   'P 1'
#
loop_
_entity.id
_entity.type
_entity.pdbx_description
1 polymer ?
#
loop_
_entity_poly.entity_id
_entity_poly.type
_entity_poly.pdbx_seq_one_letter_code
_entity_poly.pdbx_strand_id
1 'polypeptide(L)'
;EGGDQFRGWFQSSLLTSVAAKGCAPYKSVLCHGWVVDEQGKQMHKSAGNGVEPSEIIKDYGADIIRLWVASSDYTVDVRAGKNIFKQLSEAYRKIRNTARFILGNLDGFDPNTDCVSDDQLQDIDRWALAALDDLIVNTNAGYAVYDFNKVYHAVYNFCVVAMSNFYLDVTKDRLYCTNGAARKAAQTTMYKILVALDKIIAPILCFTSQEIWDFMPKTEGMNKYVVFEQMPKAGQYAADDAFKAKWAQLIAVRDEVK
;
A
#
# COMPACT_ATOMS: atom_id res chain seq x y z
N GLU A 1 12.59 16.45 -7.81
CA GLU A 1 13.99 16.78 -8.06
C GLU A 1 14.67 17.32 -6.81
N GLY A 2 16.03 17.33 -6.78
CA GLY A 2 16.78 17.97 -5.70
C GLY A 2 16.70 19.50 -5.73
N GLY A 3 16.97 20.15 -4.60
CA GLY A 3 16.94 21.61 -4.46
C GLY A 3 17.97 22.35 -5.32
N ASP A 4 19.04 21.67 -5.79
CA ASP A 4 20.01 22.20 -6.76
C ASP A 4 19.37 22.52 -8.11
N GLN A 5 18.23 21.87 -8.47
CA GLN A 5 17.53 22.08 -9.73
C GLN A 5 16.82 23.45 -9.82
N PHE A 6 16.72 24.20 -8.74
CA PHE A 6 16.35 25.62 -8.81
C PHE A 6 17.29 26.46 -9.64
N ARG A 7 18.56 26.04 -9.77
CA ARG A 7 19.57 26.66 -10.64
C ARG A 7 19.87 25.84 -11.90
N GLY A 8 19.09 24.81 -12.17
CA GLY A 8 19.27 23.90 -13.29
C GLY A 8 17.96 23.71 -14.07
N TRP A 9 17.37 22.52 -13.97
CA TRP A 9 16.21 22.14 -14.76
C TRP A 9 15.00 23.04 -14.54
N PHE A 10 14.66 23.39 -13.29
CA PHE A 10 13.51 24.24 -13.01
C PHE A 10 13.70 25.62 -13.58
N GLN A 11 14.87 26.23 -13.45
CA GLN A 11 15.16 27.56 -13.98
C GLN A 11 15.13 27.56 -15.51
N SER A 12 15.82 26.64 -16.16
CA SER A 12 15.89 26.61 -17.63
C SER A 12 14.50 26.35 -18.25
N SER A 13 13.73 25.42 -17.71
CA SER A 13 12.36 25.17 -18.21
C SER A 13 11.41 26.33 -17.95
N LEU A 14 11.53 27.00 -16.80
CA LEU A 14 10.74 28.19 -16.49
C LEU A 14 11.00 29.33 -17.48
N LEU A 15 12.28 29.71 -17.64
CA LEU A 15 12.65 30.83 -18.51
C LEU A 15 12.28 30.60 -19.96
N THR A 16 12.53 29.41 -20.50
CA THR A 16 12.17 29.08 -21.89
C THR A 16 10.67 29.05 -22.10
N SER A 17 9.89 28.52 -21.15
CA SER A 17 8.44 28.47 -21.26
C SER A 17 7.81 29.86 -21.14
N VAL A 18 8.27 30.69 -20.21
CA VAL A 18 7.78 32.06 -20.06
C VAL A 18 8.08 32.88 -21.30
N ALA A 19 9.32 32.75 -21.86
CA ALA A 19 9.67 33.45 -23.09
C ALA A 19 8.83 33.00 -24.29
N ALA A 20 8.52 31.72 -24.43
CA ALA A 20 7.84 31.16 -25.58
C ALA A 20 6.29 31.16 -25.45
N LYS A 21 5.76 31.00 -24.23
CA LYS A 21 4.31 30.81 -23.98
C LYS A 21 3.71 31.80 -22.98
N GLY A 22 4.51 32.64 -22.34
CA GLY A 22 4.03 33.61 -21.34
C GLY A 22 3.60 33.00 -20.01
N CYS A 23 3.85 31.70 -19.77
CA CYS A 23 3.45 31.03 -18.53
C CYS A 23 4.48 29.96 -18.10
N ALA A 24 4.45 29.60 -16.81
CA ALA A 24 5.27 28.53 -16.28
C ALA A 24 4.88 27.16 -16.88
N PRO A 25 5.82 26.22 -17.11
CA PRO A 25 5.56 24.90 -17.68
C PRO A 25 5.00 23.91 -16.63
N TYR A 26 4.99 24.28 -15.36
CA TYR A 26 4.56 23.45 -14.24
C TYR A 26 3.69 24.25 -13.26
N LYS A 27 2.77 23.55 -12.58
CA LYS A 27 1.90 24.14 -11.55
C LYS A 27 2.51 24.03 -10.15
N SER A 28 3.34 23.02 -9.92
CA SER A 28 3.99 22.75 -8.64
C SER A 28 5.36 22.11 -8.86
N VAL A 29 6.21 22.25 -7.87
CA VAL A 29 7.55 21.65 -7.83
C VAL A 29 7.67 20.87 -6.52
N LEU A 30 8.04 19.59 -6.63
CA LEU A 30 8.32 18.72 -5.50
C LEU A 30 9.84 18.58 -5.37
N CYS A 31 10.36 19.00 -4.23
CA CYS A 31 11.79 18.88 -3.92
C CYS A 31 12.02 17.78 -2.89
N HIS A 32 13.18 17.11 -3.02
CA HIS A 32 13.63 16.08 -2.10
C HIS A 32 15.03 16.38 -1.59
N GLY A 33 15.39 15.76 -0.45
CA GLY A 33 16.74 15.77 0.10
C GLY A 33 17.69 14.85 -0.66
N TRP A 34 18.88 14.65 -0.11
CA TRP A 34 19.92 13.81 -0.69
C TRP A 34 19.90 12.40 -0.12
N VAL A 35 20.38 11.44 -0.90
CA VAL A 35 20.66 10.10 -0.39
C VAL A 35 22.04 10.11 0.25
N VAL A 36 22.10 9.71 1.51
CA VAL A 36 23.32 9.64 2.33
C VAL A 36 23.56 8.21 2.81
N ASP A 37 24.78 7.89 3.24
CA ASP A 37 25.09 6.57 3.79
C ASP A 37 24.44 6.35 5.17
N GLU A 38 24.62 5.17 5.76
CA GLU A 38 24.03 4.82 7.07
C GLU A 38 24.49 5.77 8.19
N GLN A 39 25.65 6.41 8.05
CA GLN A 39 26.21 7.37 9.00
C GLN A 39 25.76 8.83 8.72
N GLY A 40 25.00 9.06 7.65
CA GLY A 40 24.55 10.39 7.25
C GLY A 40 25.58 11.21 6.47
N LYS A 41 26.59 10.56 5.90
CA LYS A 41 27.58 11.22 5.03
C LYS A 41 27.16 11.13 3.57
N GLN A 42 27.49 12.17 2.81
CA GLN A 42 27.26 12.17 1.37
C GLN A 42 27.98 11.00 0.70
N MET A 43 27.30 10.38 -0.26
CA MET A 43 27.86 9.27 -1.03
C MET A 43 28.78 9.79 -2.12
N HIS A 44 30.00 9.28 -2.16
CA HIS A 44 31.00 9.58 -3.19
C HIS A 44 31.61 8.30 -3.73
N LYS A 45 31.77 8.19 -5.04
CA LYS A 45 32.43 7.04 -5.68
C LYS A 45 33.86 6.81 -5.11
N SER A 46 34.61 7.89 -4.84
CA SER A 46 35.96 7.83 -4.27
C SER A 46 35.98 7.33 -2.81
N ALA A 47 34.91 7.49 -2.07
CA ALA A 47 34.78 7.02 -0.68
C ALA A 47 34.30 5.57 -0.58
N GLY A 48 33.81 4.97 -1.68
CA GLY A 48 33.30 3.61 -1.71
C GLY A 48 32.05 3.38 -0.84
N ASN A 49 31.37 4.47 -0.41
CA ASN A 49 30.20 4.42 0.45
C ASN A 49 28.86 4.52 -0.34
N GLY A 50 28.93 4.44 -1.66
CA GLY A 50 27.74 4.45 -2.52
C GLY A 50 26.99 3.13 -2.45
N VAL A 51 25.65 3.21 -2.56
CA VAL A 51 24.77 2.06 -2.74
C VAL A 51 24.32 2.05 -4.20
N GLU A 52 24.74 1.02 -4.93
CA GLU A 52 24.33 0.88 -6.33
C GLU A 52 22.94 0.24 -6.42
N PRO A 53 21.96 0.91 -7.06
CA PRO A 53 20.59 0.37 -7.17
C PRO A 53 20.54 -1.03 -7.82
N SER A 54 21.44 -1.31 -8.76
CA SER A 54 21.53 -2.62 -9.43
C SER A 54 21.84 -3.77 -8.48
N GLU A 55 22.64 -3.54 -7.43
CA GLU A 55 22.93 -4.54 -6.40
C GLU A 55 21.70 -4.81 -5.55
N ILE A 56 20.99 -3.76 -5.16
CA ILE A 56 19.75 -3.89 -4.37
C ILE A 56 18.67 -4.60 -5.17
N ILE A 57 18.52 -4.27 -6.47
CA ILE A 57 17.57 -4.93 -7.35
C ILE A 57 17.89 -6.43 -7.46
N LYS A 58 19.16 -6.79 -7.58
CA LYS A 58 19.60 -8.19 -7.68
C LYS A 58 19.29 -8.97 -6.39
N ASP A 59 19.52 -8.35 -5.22
CA ASP A 59 19.38 -9.04 -3.93
C ASP A 59 17.94 -9.06 -3.41
N TYR A 60 17.17 -7.99 -3.65
CA TYR A 60 15.86 -7.76 -3.04
C TYR A 60 14.72 -7.48 -4.03
N GLY A 61 15.02 -7.16 -5.29
CA GLY A 61 14.04 -6.75 -6.29
C GLY A 61 13.78 -5.23 -6.30
N ALA A 62 13.23 -4.75 -7.42
CA ALA A 62 13.01 -3.31 -7.65
C ALA A 62 11.96 -2.71 -6.69
N ASP A 63 10.95 -3.47 -6.30
CA ASP A 63 9.90 -2.99 -5.39
C ASP A 63 10.43 -2.63 -4.01
N ILE A 64 11.56 -3.20 -3.56
CA ILE A 64 12.17 -2.83 -2.29
C ILE A 64 12.78 -1.43 -2.34
N ILE A 65 13.41 -1.04 -3.45
CA ILE A 65 13.90 0.34 -3.62
C ILE A 65 12.73 1.32 -3.62
N ARG A 66 11.66 0.98 -4.35
CA ARG A 66 10.45 1.80 -4.43
C ARG A 66 9.79 1.96 -3.05
N LEU A 67 9.71 0.86 -2.29
CA LEU A 67 9.18 0.87 -0.94
C LEU A 67 10.06 1.67 0.02
N TRP A 68 11.40 1.61 -0.13
CA TRP A 68 12.33 2.40 0.65
C TRP A 68 12.10 3.90 0.45
N VAL A 69 12.00 4.35 -0.79
CA VAL A 69 11.67 5.76 -1.09
C VAL A 69 10.33 6.15 -0.47
N ALA A 70 9.29 5.32 -0.65
CA ALA A 70 7.96 5.61 -0.12
C ALA A 70 7.90 5.57 1.42
N SER A 71 8.71 4.73 2.07
CA SER A 71 8.75 4.63 3.54
C SER A 71 9.57 5.73 4.21
N SER A 72 10.28 6.54 3.44
CA SER A 72 11.16 7.60 3.94
C SER A 72 10.49 8.97 3.87
N ASP A 73 10.86 9.88 4.78
CA ASP A 73 10.59 11.30 4.58
C ASP A 73 11.60 11.86 3.58
N TYR A 74 11.19 11.92 2.32
CA TYR A 74 12.04 12.39 1.23
C TYR A 74 12.28 13.90 1.24
N THR A 75 11.59 14.68 2.08
CA THR A 75 11.79 16.14 2.20
C THR A 75 13.11 16.49 2.89
N VAL A 76 13.71 15.54 3.59
CA VAL A 76 15.03 15.62 4.23
C VAL A 76 15.98 14.59 3.62
N ASP A 77 17.25 14.60 4.06
CA ASP A 77 18.25 13.62 3.60
C ASP A 77 17.87 12.20 4.05
N VAL A 78 17.88 11.26 3.10
CA VAL A 78 17.44 9.88 3.30
C VAL A 78 18.65 8.95 3.36
N ARG A 79 18.74 8.17 4.44
CA ARG A 79 19.80 7.18 4.60
C ARG A 79 19.54 5.93 3.77
N ALA A 80 20.58 5.43 3.12
CA ALA A 80 20.58 4.16 2.42
C ALA A 80 21.70 3.25 2.93
N GLY A 81 21.39 1.95 3.08
CA GLY A 81 22.36 0.96 3.50
C GLY A 81 21.76 -0.44 3.58
N LYS A 82 22.62 -1.46 3.63
CA LYS A 82 22.20 -2.87 3.58
C LYS A 82 21.26 -3.26 4.70
N ASN A 83 21.44 -2.73 5.91
CA ASN A 83 20.59 -3.02 7.05
C ASN A 83 19.18 -2.45 6.87
N ILE A 84 19.06 -1.26 6.29
CA ILE A 84 17.80 -0.59 6.00
C ILE A 84 16.99 -1.42 5.00
N PHE A 85 17.61 -1.86 3.89
CA PHE A 85 16.94 -2.69 2.89
C PHE A 85 16.55 -4.06 3.44
N LYS A 86 17.37 -4.66 4.32
CA LYS A 86 17.03 -5.92 4.99
C LYS A 86 15.78 -5.76 5.86
N GLN A 87 15.72 -4.75 6.72
CA GLN A 87 14.55 -4.48 7.56
C GLN A 87 13.30 -4.21 6.73
N LEU A 88 13.46 -3.45 5.65
CA LEU A 88 12.34 -3.15 4.76
C LEU A 88 11.85 -4.37 4.00
N SER A 89 12.73 -5.31 3.66
CA SER A 89 12.32 -6.57 3.03
C SER A 89 11.42 -7.41 3.96
N GLU A 90 11.61 -7.34 5.28
CA GLU A 90 10.71 -7.98 6.25
C GLU A 90 9.32 -7.30 6.28
N ALA A 91 9.28 -5.97 6.23
CA ALA A 91 8.02 -5.23 6.13
C ALA A 91 7.27 -5.56 4.82
N TYR A 92 7.99 -5.58 3.70
CA TYR A 92 7.46 -6.01 2.40
C TYR A 92 6.87 -7.41 2.45
N ARG A 93 7.60 -8.38 3.05
CA ARG A 93 7.12 -9.76 3.19
C ARG A 93 5.79 -9.83 3.94
N LYS A 94 5.58 -9.00 4.96
CA LYS A 94 4.32 -8.98 5.71
C LYS A 94 3.16 -8.52 4.82
N ILE A 95 3.36 -7.45 4.03
CA ILE A 95 2.35 -6.97 3.07
C ILE A 95 2.05 -8.06 2.04
N ARG A 96 3.09 -8.62 1.41
CA ARG A 96 2.96 -9.69 0.41
C ARG A 96 2.29 -10.95 0.97
N ASN A 97 2.61 -11.34 2.20
CA ASN A 97 2.02 -12.51 2.85
C ASN A 97 0.53 -12.31 3.14
N THR A 98 0.09 -11.10 3.49
CA THR A 98 -1.34 -10.77 3.62
C THR A 98 -2.08 -11.04 2.30
N ALA A 99 -1.58 -10.48 1.20
CA ALA A 99 -2.16 -10.71 -0.12
C ALA A 99 -2.14 -12.19 -0.53
N ARG A 100 -1.00 -12.87 -0.30
CA ARG A 100 -0.86 -14.31 -0.59
C ARG A 100 -1.85 -15.17 0.21
N PHE A 101 -2.06 -14.85 1.48
CA PHE A 101 -3.04 -15.57 2.30
C PHE A 101 -4.44 -15.41 1.75
N ILE A 102 -4.82 -14.18 1.40
CA ILE A 102 -6.13 -13.89 0.81
C ILE A 102 -6.29 -14.63 -0.52
N LEU A 103 -5.32 -14.53 -1.45
CA LEU A 103 -5.36 -15.23 -2.73
C LEU A 103 -5.55 -16.74 -2.56
N GLY A 104 -4.81 -17.37 -1.63
CA GLY A 104 -4.94 -18.80 -1.37
C GLY A 104 -6.32 -19.21 -0.83
N ASN A 105 -7.03 -18.30 -0.17
CA ASN A 105 -8.38 -18.55 0.34
C ASN A 105 -9.50 -18.15 -0.65
N LEU A 106 -9.15 -17.54 -1.79
CA LEU A 106 -10.04 -17.26 -2.90
C LEU A 106 -10.01 -18.35 -3.98
N ASP A 107 -9.28 -19.44 -3.77
CA ASP A 107 -9.29 -20.58 -4.69
C ASP A 107 -10.71 -21.14 -4.84
N GLY A 108 -11.18 -21.26 -6.09
CA GLY A 108 -12.53 -21.67 -6.44
C GLY A 108 -13.63 -20.63 -6.16
N PHE A 109 -13.29 -19.41 -5.77
CA PHE A 109 -14.25 -18.31 -5.60
C PHE A 109 -14.39 -17.52 -6.90
N ASP A 110 -15.61 -17.46 -7.44
CA ASP A 110 -15.95 -16.60 -8.58
C ASP A 110 -16.66 -15.33 -8.08
N PRO A 111 -16.01 -14.15 -8.17
CA PRO A 111 -16.62 -12.91 -7.69
C PRO A 111 -17.90 -12.51 -8.44
N ASN A 112 -18.16 -13.06 -9.63
CA ASN A 112 -19.36 -12.78 -10.40
C ASN A 112 -20.61 -13.54 -9.88
N THR A 113 -20.40 -14.68 -9.21
CA THR A 113 -21.50 -15.56 -8.76
C THR A 113 -21.50 -15.81 -7.26
N ASP A 114 -20.35 -15.72 -6.60
CA ASP A 114 -20.18 -16.11 -5.20
C ASP A 114 -20.18 -14.95 -4.21
N CYS A 115 -20.07 -13.71 -4.69
CA CYS A 115 -20.20 -12.54 -3.83
C CYS A 115 -21.57 -12.49 -3.16
N VAL A 116 -21.55 -12.36 -1.84
CA VAL A 116 -22.78 -12.19 -1.06
C VAL A 116 -23.11 -10.71 -0.87
N SER A 117 -24.38 -10.40 -0.61
CA SER A 117 -24.85 -9.05 -0.28
C SER A 117 -24.40 -8.61 1.12
N ASP A 118 -24.42 -7.32 1.39
CA ASP A 118 -23.89 -6.75 2.64
C ASP A 118 -24.67 -7.16 3.88
N ASP A 119 -25.95 -7.50 3.76
CA ASP A 119 -26.79 -8.04 4.83
C ASP A 119 -26.39 -9.47 5.26
N GLN A 120 -25.71 -10.20 4.39
CA GLN A 120 -25.19 -11.55 4.68
C GLN A 120 -23.79 -11.53 5.31
N LEU A 121 -23.14 -10.37 5.40
CA LEU A 121 -21.86 -10.21 6.07
C LEU A 121 -22.02 -10.28 7.59
N GLN A 122 -21.08 -10.95 8.25
CA GLN A 122 -21.01 -10.93 9.72
C GLN A 122 -20.43 -9.61 10.22
N ASP A 123 -20.66 -9.30 11.49
CA ASP A 123 -20.14 -8.05 12.11
C ASP A 123 -18.63 -7.89 11.96
N ILE A 124 -17.86 -8.99 12.05
CA ILE A 124 -16.41 -8.96 11.86
C ILE A 124 -16.02 -8.66 10.40
N ASP A 125 -16.80 -9.09 9.43
CA ASP A 125 -16.59 -8.78 8.01
C ASP A 125 -16.85 -7.30 7.75
N ARG A 126 -17.93 -6.76 8.32
CA ARG A 126 -18.24 -5.31 8.27
C ARG A 126 -17.16 -4.48 8.94
N TRP A 127 -16.61 -4.96 10.08
CA TRP A 127 -15.49 -4.31 10.72
C TRP A 127 -14.24 -4.28 9.83
N ALA A 128 -13.92 -5.37 9.16
CA ALA A 128 -12.77 -5.45 8.26
C ALA A 128 -12.93 -4.51 7.04
N LEU A 129 -14.15 -4.40 6.51
CA LEU A 129 -14.46 -3.45 5.45
C LEU A 129 -14.43 -1.99 5.94
N ALA A 130 -14.88 -1.70 7.16
CA ALA A 130 -14.75 -0.38 7.76
C ALA A 130 -13.27 0.02 7.97
N ALA A 131 -12.43 -0.93 8.40
CA ALA A 131 -10.99 -0.72 8.48
C ALA A 131 -10.35 -0.49 7.10
N LEU A 132 -10.85 -1.15 6.06
CA LEU A 132 -10.46 -0.89 4.68
C LEU A 132 -10.86 0.52 4.23
N ASP A 133 -12.06 0.98 4.58
CA ASP A 133 -12.49 2.34 4.24
C ASP A 133 -11.60 3.40 4.90
N ASP A 134 -11.23 3.21 6.16
CA ASP A 134 -10.27 4.07 6.87
C ASP A 134 -8.88 4.04 6.19
N LEU A 135 -8.44 2.88 5.70
CA LEU A 135 -7.22 2.77 4.89
C LEU A 135 -7.32 3.59 3.59
N ILE A 136 -8.43 3.46 2.87
CA ILE A 136 -8.68 4.19 1.62
C ILE A 136 -8.66 5.71 1.84
N VAL A 137 -9.33 6.20 2.90
CA VAL A 137 -9.31 7.62 3.28
C VAL A 137 -7.87 8.10 3.52
N ASN A 138 -7.13 7.38 4.36
CA ASN A 138 -5.78 7.77 4.75
C ASN A 138 -4.78 7.73 3.59
N THR A 139 -4.87 6.72 2.74
CA THR A 139 -3.96 6.57 1.59
C THR A 139 -4.27 7.56 0.48
N ASN A 140 -5.55 7.81 0.18
CA ASN A 140 -5.94 8.83 -0.80
C ASN A 140 -5.50 10.23 -0.34
N ALA A 141 -5.65 10.55 0.94
CA ALA A 141 -5.15 11.81 1.50
C ALA A 141 -3.63 11.92 1.42
N GLY A 142 -2.89 10.83 1.71
CA GLY A 142 -1.43 10.80 1.58
C GLY A 142 -0.96 10.98 0.14
N TYR A 143 -1.55 10.27 -0.81
CA TYR A 143 -1.22 10.43 -2.23
C TYR A 143 -1.52 11.84 -2.77
N ALA A 144 -2.63 12.45 -2.33
CA ALA A 144 -3.01 13.79 -2.78
C ALA A 144 -1.99 14.88 -2.43
N VAL A 145 -1.21 14.69 -1.36
CA VAL A 145 -0.17 15.63 -0.90
C VAL A 145 1.25 15.08 -1.03
N TYR A 146 1.41 13.96 -1.74
CA TYR A 146 2.70 13.28 -1.94
C TYR A 146 3.36 12.79 -0.64
N ASP A 147 2.58 12.56 0.43
CA ASP A 147 3.05 11.96 1.68
C ASP A 147 3.04 10.43 1.58
N PHE A 148 4.03 9.89 0.88
CA PHE A 148 4.13 8.45 0.66
C PHE A 148 4.47 7.67 1.95
N ASN A 149 5.13 8.32 2.90
CA ASN A 149 5.43 7.72 4.21
C ASN A 149 4.14 7.40 4.97
N LYS A 150 3.17 8.32 4.95
CA LYS A 150 1.83 8.09 5.50
C LYS A 150 1.14 6.91 4.82
N VAL A 151 1.23 6.82 3.49
CA VAL A 151 0.65 5.70 2.72
C VAL A 151 1.30 4.38 3.14
N TYR A 152 2.63 4.31 3.20
CA TYR A 152 3.37 3.12 3.62
C TYR A 152 2.93 2.65 5.01
N HIS A 153 2.91 3.55 6.00
CA HIS A 153 2.53 3.19 7.36
C HIS A 153 1.07 2.74 7.48
N ALA A 154 0.15 3.40 6.76
CA ALA A 154 -1.25 2.99 6.74
C ALA A 154 -1.42 1.58 6.17
N VAL A 155 -0.77 1.28 5.03
CA VAL A 155 -0.81 -0.05 4.40
C VAL A 155 -0.17 -1.11 5.30
N TYR A 156 1.02 -0.82 5.85
CA TYR A 156 1.72 -1.76 6.72
C TYR A 156 0.89 -2.10 7.96
N ASN A 157 0.36 -1.10 8.66
CA ASN A 157 -0.47 -1.30 9.84
C ASN A 157 -1.76 -2.06 9.51
N PHE A 158 -2.42 -1.74 8.41
CA PHE A 158 -3.60 -2.48 7.96
C PHE A 158 -3.27 -3.96 7.72
N CYS A 159 -2.22 -4.26 6.98
CA CYS A 159 -1.83 -5.65 6.67
C CYS A 159 -1.43 -6.43 7.93
N VAL A 160 -0.67 -5.81 8.83
CA VAL A 160 -0.13 -6.50 10.00
C VAL A 160 -1.14 -6.55 11.14
N VAL A 161 -1.70 -5.40 11.52
CA VAL A 161 -2.52 -5.28 12.72
C VAL A 161 -3.96 -5.71 12.45
N ALA A 162 -4.62 -5.06 11.48
CA ALA A 162 -6.03 -5.32 11.21
C ALA A 162 -6.23 -6.69 10.53
N MET A 163 -5.41 -7.00 9.52
CA MET A 163 -5.60 -8.25 8.76
C MET A 163 -4.91 -9.43 9.43
N SER A 164 -3.57 -9.49 9.42
CA SER A 164 -2.85 -10.71 9.82
C SER A 164 -3.03 -11.07 11.29
N ASN A 165 -3.00 -10.08 12.19
CA ASN A 165 -3.10 -10.31 13.63
C ASN A 165 -4.54 -10.44 14.14
N PHE A 166 -5.53 -10.13 13.33
CA PHE A 166 -6.92 -10.18 13.77
C PHE A 166 -7.84 -10.82 12.73
N TYR A 167 -8.27 -10.11 11.69
CA TYR A 167 -9.34 -10.58 10.81
C TYR A 167 -9.05 -11.95 10.17
N LEU A 168 -7.88 -12.08 9.55
CA LEU A 168 -7.49 -13.32 8.86
C LEU A 168 -7.29 -14.49 9.84
N ASP A 169 -6.91 -14.21 11.07
CA ASP A 169 -6.75 -15.23 12.10
C ASP A 169 -8.11 -15.74 12.59
N VAL A 170 -9.01 -14.84 12.95
CA VAL A 170 -10.36 -15.18 13.44
C VAL A 170 -11.23 -15.87 12.38
N THR A 171 -11.02 -15.56 11.10
CA THR A 171 -11.85 -16.13 10.01
C THR A 171 -11.41 -17.54 9.56
N LYS A 172 -10.30 -18.08 10.08
CA LYS A 172 -9.78 -19.42 9.68
C LYS A 172 -10.82 -20.53 9.83
N ASP A 173 -11.55 -20.56 10.93
CA ASP A 173 -12.55 -21.61 11.16
C ASP A 173 -13.67 -21.55 10.09
N ARG A 174 -14.06 -20.36 9.69
CA ARG A 174 -15.06 -20.17 8.62
C ARG A 174 -14.52 -20.59 7.25
N LEU A 175 -13.22 -20.37 7.01
CA LEU A 175 -12.59 -20.71 5.73
C LEU A 175 -12.30 -22.19 5.58
N TYR A 176 -11.93 -22.87 6.67
CA TYR A 176 -11.45 -24.25 6.61
C TYR A 176 -12.43 -25.29 7.15
N CYS A 177 -13.32 -24.91 8.08
CA CYS A 177 -14.22 -25.81 8.74
C CYS A 177 -15.67 -25.72 8.26
N THR A 178 -16.01 -24.72 7.43
CA THR A 178 -17.38 -24.53 6.92
C THR A 178 -17.42 -24.46 5.40
N ASN A 179 -18.55 -24.94 4.84
CA ASN A 179 -18.90 -24.75 3.44
C ASN A 179 -20.25 -24.02 3.37
N GLY A 180 -20.36 -23.02 2.52
CA GLY A 180 -21.61 -22.29 2.32
C GLY A 180 -21.55 -20.80 2.66
N ALA A 181 -22.67 -20.23 3.13
CA ALA A 181 -22.84 -18.77 3.25
C ALA A 181 -21.80 -18.09 4.13
N ALA A 182 -21.43 -18.69 5.27
CA ALA A 182 -20.42 -18.10 6.16
C ALA A 182 -19.02 -18.01 5.52
N ARG A 183 -18.62 -19.06 4.77
CA ARG A 183 -17.37 -19.04 4.01
C ARG A 183 -17.42 -18.03 2.87
N LYS A 184 -18.51 -18.00 2.11
CA LYS A 184 -18.69 -17.03 1.00
C LYS A 184 -18.70 -15.59 1.49
N ALA A 185 -19.25 -15.29 2.67
CA ALA A 185 -19.18 -13.97 3.28
C ALA A 185 -17.75 -13.55 3.59
N ALA A 186 -16.95 -14.45 4.19
CA ALA A 186 -15.53 -14.18 4.44
C ALA A 186 -14.74 -14.00 3.13
N GLN A 187 -14.96 -14.86 2.12
CA GLN A 187 -14.32 -14.76 0.81
C GLN A 187 -14.71 -13.47 0.07
N THR A 188 -15.97 -13.05 0.11
CA THR A 188 -16.45 -11.79 -0.44
C THR A 188 -15.69 -10.60 0.19
N THR A 189 -15.59 -10.60 1.51
CA THR A 189 -14.86 -9.55 2.25
C THR A 189 -13.38 -9.53 1.88
N MET A 190 -12.74 -10.69 1.86
CA MET A 190 -11.33 -10.83 1.46
C MET A 190 -11.10 -10.38 0.02
N TYR A 191 -11.99 -10.71 -0.89
CA TYR A 191 -11.92 -10.27 -2.28
C TYR A 191 -12.00 -8.74 -2.40
N LYS A 192 -12.99 -8.11 -1.74
CA LYS A 192 -13.14 -6.65 -1.70
C LYS A 192 -11.87 -5.98 -1.13
N ILE A 193 -11.32 -6.53 -0.05
CA ILE A 193 -10.08 -6.05 0.56
C ILE A 193 -8.89 -6.17 -0.40
N LEU A 194 -8.72 -7.33 -1.04
CA LEU A 194 -7.58 -7.57 -1.93
C LEU A 194 -7.60 -6.66 -3.14
N VAL A 195 -8.76 -6.49 -3.78
CA VAL A 195 -8.92 -5.58 -4.94
C VAL A 195 -8.56 -4.14 -4.56
N ALA A 196 -9.04 -3.64 -3.43
CA ALA A 196 -8.75 -2.28 -3.00
C ALA A 196 -7.28 -2.11 -2.56
N LEU A 197 -6.76 -3.05 -1.76
CA LEU A 197 -5.37 -3.03 -1.29
C LEU A 197 -4.39 -3.05 -2.47
N ASP A 198 -4.63 -3.90 -3.46
CA ASP A 198 -3.76 -4.02 -4.63
C ASP A 198 -3.72 -2.72 -5.44
N LYS A 199 -4.86 -2.09 -5.67
CA LYS A 199 -4.94 -0.77 -6.31
C LYS A 199 -4.20 0.32 -5.51
N ILE A 200 -4.29 0.28 -4.17
CA ILE A 200 -3.61 1.24 -3.29
C ILE A 200 -2.09 1.09 -3.36
N ILE A 201 -1.57 -0.14 -3.37
CA ILE A 201 -0.13 -0.37 -3.36
C ILE A 201 0.51 -0.31 -4.75
N ALA A 202 -0.26 -0.40 -5.83
CA ALA A 202 0.23 -0.43 -7.21
C ALA A 202 1.18 0.74 -7.58
N PRO A 203 0.96 1.99 -7.15
CA PRO A 203 1.91 3.07 -7.44
C PRO A 203 3.29 2.90 -6.79
N ILE A 204 3.40 2.14 -5.71
CA ILE A 204 4.64 1.90 -4.97
C ILE A 204 5.23 0.54 -5.34
N LEU A 205 4.47 -0.54 -5.15
CA LEU A 205 4.87 -1.92 -5.37
C LEU A 205 4.37 -2.44 -6.73
N CYS A 206 4.75 -1.78 -7.81
CA CYS A 206 4.13 -1.98 -9.12
C CYS A 206 4.31 -3.40 -9.71
N PHE A 207 5.44 -4.07 -9.43
CA PHE A 207 5.67 -5.44 -9.90
C PHE A 207 4.89 -6.44 -9.05
N THR A 208 4.92 -6.28 -7.74
CA THR A 208 4.18 -7.14 -6.81
C THR A 208 2.68 -7.03 -7.02
N SER A 209 2.16 -5.81 -7.19
CA SER A 209 0.74 -5.59 -7.48
C SER A 209 0.31 -6.24 -8.78
N GLN A 210 1.10 -6.12 -9.84
CA GLN A 210 0.75 -6.80 -11.09
C GLN A 210 0.73 -8.33 -10.92
N GLU A 211 1.69 -8.90 -10.17
CA GLU A 211 1.68 -10.33 -9.84
C GLU A 211 0.41 -10.72 -9.06
N ILE A 212 0.05 -9.97 -8.02
CA ILE A 212 -1.20 -10.20 -7.26
C ILE A 212 -2.41 -10.09 -8.18
N TRP A 213 -2.44 -9.05 -9.01
CA TRP A 213 -3.53 -8.82 -9.96
C TRP A 213 -3.70 -9.97 -10.93
N ASP A 214 -2.63 -10.53 -11.48
CA ASP A 214 -2.67 -11.63 -12.45
C ASP A 214 -3.26 -12.92 -11.84
N PHE A 215 -3.04 -13.17 -10.55
CA PHE A 215 -3.57 -14.33 -9.84
C PHE A 215 -4.95 -14.11 -9.20
N MET A 216 -5.43 -12.88 -9.16
CA MET A 216 -6.72 -12.54 -8.55
C MET A 216 -7.89 -12.97 -9.44
N PRO A 217 -8.98 -13.54 -8.87
CA PRO A 217 -10.22 -13.74 -9.62
C PRO A 217 -10.71 -12.41 -10.21
N LYS A 218 -11.16 -12.43 -11.48
CA LYS A 218 -11.55 -11.22 -12.20
C LYS A 218 -13.06 -11.09 -12.31
N THR A 219 -13.54 -9.85 -12.19
CA THR A 219 -14.89 -9.49 -12.60
C THR A 219 -14.87 -8.89 -14.01
N GLU A 220 -16.02 -8.93 -14.68
CA GLU A 220 -16.17 -8.28 -15.97
C GLU A 220 -15.85 -6.78 -15.87
N GLY A 221 -15.14 -6.27 -16.85
CA GLY A 221 -14.73 -4.86 -16.92
C GLY A 221 -13.42 -4.50 -16.20
N MET A 222 -12.80 -5.42 -15.46
CA MET A 222 -11.47 -5.19 -14.90
C MET A 222 -10.41 -5.09 -15.99
N ASN A 223 -9.49 -4.11 -15.85
CA ASN A 223 -8.38 -3.93 -16.78
C ASN A 223 -7.38 -5.10 -16.67
N LYS A 224 -6.65 -5.37 -17.77
CA LYS A 224 -5.56 -6.34 -17.77
C LYS A 224 -4.45 -5.99 -16.77
N TYR A 225 -4.15 -4.70 -16.62
CA TYR A 225 -3.09 -4.20 -15.75
C TYR A 225 -3.69 -3.38 -14.61
N VAL A 226 -3.26 -3.65 -13.38
CA VAL A 226 -3.73 -2.95 -12.19
C VAL A 226 -3.50 -1.44 -12.24
N VAL A 227 -2.43 -1.00 -12.89
CA VAL A 227 -2.08 0.44 -13.03
C VAL A 227 -3.09 1.25 -13.86
N PHE A 228 -3.98 0.59 -14.59
CA PHE A 228 -5.08 1.25 -15.32
C PHE A 228 -6.37 1.31 -14.51
N GLU A 229 -6.39 0.69 -13.34
CA GLU A 229 -7.52 0.78 -12.43
C GLU A 229 -7.58 2.13 -11.72
N GLN A 230 -8.79 2.56 -11.40
CA GLN A 230 -8.97 3.76 -10.58
C GLN A 230 -8.72 3.45 -9.11
N MET A 231 -8.14 4.42 -8.37
CA MET A 231 -8.02 4.32 -6.93
C MET A 231 -9.38 4.07 -6.28
N PRO A 232 -9.45 3.24 -5.22
CA PRO A 232 -10.70 2.99 -4.53
C PRO A 232 -11.24 4.28 -3.92
N LYS A 233 -12.56 4.44 -3.96
CA LYS A 233 -13.24 5.61 -3.39
C LYS A 233 -13.55 5.35 -1.92
N ALA A 234 -13.31 6.35 -1.08
CA ALA A 234 -13.71 6.34 0.32
C ALA A 234 -15.25 6.42 0.47
N GLY A 235 -15.75 5.92 1.60
CA GLY A 235 -17.17 5.95 1.93
C GLY A 235 -17.97 4.77 1.41
N GLN A 236 -17.36 3.81 0.72
CA GLN A 236 -18.05 2.62 0.24
C GLN A 236 -18.38 1.63 1.36
N TYR A 237 -17.56 1.61 2.40
CA TYR A 237 -17.67 0.68 3.53
C TYR A 237 -17.68 1.43 4.87
N ALA A 238 -18.06 2.70 4.86
CA ALA A 238 -18.09 3.52 6.05
C ALA A 238 -19.05 2.91 7.10
N ALA A 239 -18.56 2.79 8.33
CA ALA A 239 -19.36 2.39 9.48
C ALA A 239 -19.64 3.60 10.37
N ASP A 240 -20.75 3.56 11.09
CA ASP A 240 -21.09 4.60 12.06
C ASP A 240 -20.13 4.59 13.28
N ASP A 241 -20.09 5.68 13.99
CA ASP A 241 -19.18 5.87 15.13
C ASP A 241 -19.48 4.89 16.28
N ALA A 242 -20.73 4.50 16.48
CA ALA A 242 -21.12 3.54 17.51
C ALA A 242 -20.56 2.15 17.22
N PHE A 243 -20.64 1.71 15.97
CA PHE A 243 -20.06 0.44 15.52
C PHE A 243 -18.53 0.45 15.68
N LYS A 244 -17.87 1.53 15.26
CA LYS A 244 -16.40 1.68 15.41
C LYS A 244 -15.99 1.68 16.88
N ALA A 245 -16.71 2.38 17.75
CA ALA A 245 -16.43 2.42 19.19
C ALA A 245 -16.61 1.04 19.85
N LYS A 246 -17.66 0.30 19.50
CA LYS A 246 -17.88 -1.09 19.97
C LYS A 246 -16.69 -1.99 19.62
N TRP A 247 -16.22 -1.94 18.36
CA TRP A 247 -15.11 -2.76 17.93
C TRP A 247 -13.77 -2.33 18.55
N ALA A 248 -13.55 -1.04 18.75
CA ALA A 248 -12.36 -0.53 19.45
C ALA A 248 -12.30 -1.08 20.89
N GLN A 249 -13.41 -1.12 21.62
CA GLN A 249 -13.48 -1.72 22.96
C GLN A 249 -13.19 -3.23 22.93
N LEU A 250 -13.78 -3.98 21.99
CA LEU A 250 -13.55 -5.43 21.86
C LEU A 250 -12.06 -5.73 21.57
N ILE A 251 -11.43 -4.94 20.72
CA ILE A 251 -10.01 -5.11 20.38
C ILE A 251 -9.13 -4.76 21.59
N ALA A 252 -9.45 -3.69 22.33
CA ALA A 252 -8.72 -3.32 23.54
C ALA A 252 -8.77 -4.44 24.61
N VAL A 253 -9.95 -5.01 24.88
CA VAL A 253 -10.10 -6.15 25.81
C VAL A 253 -9.28 -7.36 25.32
N ARG A 254 -9.31 -7.67 24.02
CA ARG A 254 -8.50 -8.76 23.46
C ARG A 254 -7.01 -8.54 23.70
N ASP A 255 -6.52 -7.33 23.51
CA ASP A 255 -5.09 -7.00 23.62
C ASP A 255 -4.62 -7.03 25.07
N GLU A 256 -5.51 -6.80 26.05
CA GLU A 256 -5.22 -6.98 27.48
C GLU A 256 -5.16 -8.46 27.92
N VAL A 257 -5.85 -9.36 27.19
CA VAL A 257 -5.91 -10.79 27.52
C VAL A 257 -4.77 -11.56 26.87
N LYS A 258 -4.13 -11.04 25.84
CA LYS A 258 -3.02 -11.66 25.10
C LYS A 258 -1.67 -11.42 25.77
#